data_5342ca56bf2c43b7d49c47b175c4c48c
#
_entry.id   5342ca56bf2c43b7d49c47b175c4c48c
#
_cell.length_a   1.000
_cell.length_b   1.000
_cell.length_c   1.000
_cell.angle_alpha   90.00
_cell.angle_beta   90.00
_cell.angle_gamma   90.00
#
_symmetry.space_group_name_H-M   'P 1'
#
loop_
_entity.id
_entity.type
_entity.pdbx_description
1 polymer ?
#
loop_
_entity_poly.entity_id
_entity_poly.type
_entity_poly.pdbx_seq_one_letter_code
_entity_poly.pdbx_strand_id
1 'polypeptide(L)'
;MISDALRTDIERWAAGRDDNPVFQLARVGRLTKAMVARYIANVTYMIRLTPTHLRRAQARARALGDAALVKHYEHKLEEEIGHAEWGEADLDALADSVSPSLRTVALPAIERLSQFIPRVIDEDPALYLCYLAFTEYITVLLGPELLSLIEERNGVPRSSMTVIDNHIELDREHAEEAWGIIDDLVGDPRKIGRMRRALAEMVEHFDAFCVELTSIVETSVDKSDESEPRIRKHLVSAA
;
A
#
# COMPACT_ATOMS: atom_id res chain seq x y z
N MET A 1 -24.79 9.55 8.84
CA MET A 1 -23.58 10.24 9.40
C MET A 1 -22.57 10.43 8.28
N ILE A 2 -21.48 11.19 8.48
CA ILE A 2 -20.44 11.36 7.44
C ILE A 2 -19.73 10.02 7.20
N SER A 3 -19.42 9.33 8.28
CA SER A 3 -18.82 7.99 8.27
C SER A 3 -19.60 6.99 7.43
N ASP A 4 -20.92 6.92 7.56
CA ASP A 4 -21.77 6.00 6.78
C ASP A 4 -21.61 6.19 5.27
N ALA A 5 -21.52 7.45 4.83
CA ALA A 5 -21.38 7.76 3.41
C ALA A 5 -20.01 7.33 2.88
N LEU A 6 -18.92 7.57 3.64
CA LEU A 6 -17.57 7.16 3.28
C LEU A 6 -17.44 5.65 3.30
N ARG A 7 -17.94 4.99 4.34
CA ARG A 7 -17.97 3.54 4.47
C ARG A 7 -18.69 2.89 3.28
N THR A 8 -19.87 3.41 2.93
CA THR A 8 -20.65 2.92 1.77
C THR A 8 -19.88 3.10 0.45
N ASP A 9 -19.15 4.20 0.27
CA ASP A 9 -18.35 4.44 -0.93
C ASP A 9 -17.18 3.43 -1.01
N ILE A 10 -16.49 3.15 0.10
CA ILE A 10 -15.41 2.15 0.16
C ILE A 10 -15.95 0.74 -0.07
N GLU A 11 -17.05 0.36 0.57
CA GLU A 11 -17.68 -0.97 0.39
C GLU A 11 -18.12 -1.20 -1.05
N ARG A 12 -18.69 -0.18 -1.69
CA ARG A 12 -19.11 -0.26 -3.10
C ARG A 12 -17.88 -0.43 -4.02
N TRP A 13 -16.81 0.30 -3.77
CA TRP A 13 -15.56 0.12 -4.51
C TRP A 13 -14.97 -1.28 -4.27
N ALA A 14 -14.86 -1.73 -3.02
CA ALA A 14 -14.34 -3.04 -2.66
C ALA A 14 -15.18 -4.20 -3.24
N ALA A 15 -16.49 -4.01 -3.41
CA ALA A 15 -17.36 -5.00 -4.08
C ALA A 15 -16.98 -5.20 -5.56
N GLY A 16 -16.32 -4.22 -6.20
CA GLY A 16 -15.77 -4.31 -7.56
C GLY A 16 -14.43 -5.03 -7.67
N ARG A 17 -13.91 -5.64 -6.59
CA ARG A 17 -12.57 -6.27 -6.58
C ARG A 17 -12.36 -7.37 -7.61
N ASP A 18 -13.42 -7.93 -8.15
CA ASP A 18 -13.33 -8.95 -9.20
C ASP A 18 -12.72 -8.38 -10.49
N ASP A 19 -12.86 -7.07 -10.72
CA ASP A 19 -12.24 -6.35 -11.84
C ASP A 19 -10.84 -5.84 -11.50
N ASN A 20 -10.39 -5.94 -10.23
CA ASN A 20 -9.06 -5.49 -9.83
C ASN A 20 -8.00 -6.46 -10.37
N PRO A 21 -6.97 -5.99 -11.12
CA PRO A 21 -6.01 -6.85 -11.80
C PRO A 21 -5.13 -7.67 -10.84
N VAL A 22 -4.89 -7.21 -9.61
CA VAL A 22 -4.16 -7.97 -8.60
C VAL A 22 -4.97 -9.21 -8.18
N PHE A 23 -6.28 -9.04 -7.90
CA PHE A 23 -7.17 -10.16 -7.57
C PHE A 23 -7.34 -11.11 -8.75
N GLN A 24 -7.47 -10.59 -9.98
CA GLN A 24 -7.56 -11.42 -11.18
C GLN A 24 -6.33 -12.32 -11.33
N LEU A 25 -5.12 -11.76 -11.22
CA LEU A 25 -3.89 -12.55 -11.31
C LEU A 25 -3.73 -13.52 -10.13
N ALA A 26 -4.07 -13.09 -8.91
CA ALA A 26 -3.99 -13.95 -7.73
C ALA A 26 -4.89 -15.19 -7.87
N ARG A 27 -6.14 -15.03 -8.33
CA ARG A 27 -7.12 -16.12 -8.51
C ARG A 27 -6.67 -17.17 -9.53
N VAL A 28 -5.96 -16.76 -10.57
CA VAL A 28 -5.47 -17.69 -11.61
C VAL A 28 -4.04 -18.17 -11.36
N GLY A 29 -3.46 -17.89 -10.20
CA GLY A 29 -2.11 -18.33 -9.83
C GLY A 29 -0.99 -17.66 -10.66
N ARG A 30 -1.21 -16.44 -11.13
CA ARG A 30 -0.27 -15.69 -11.97
C ARG A 30 0.32 -14.44 -11.30
N LEU A 31 0.01 -14.21 -10.04
CA LEU A 31 0.65 -13.15 -9.26
C LEU A 31 2.02 -13.67 -8.78
N THR A 32 3.10 -13.27 -9.45
CA THR A 32 4.43 -13.78 -9.18
C THR A 32 4.98 -13.33 -7.83
N LYS A 33 5.97 -14.05 -7.27
CA LYS A 33 6.66 -13.64 -6.03
C LYS A 33 7.24 -12.23 -6.16
N ALA A 34 7.76 -11.87 -7.33
CA ALA A 34 8.29 -10.53 -7.60
C ALA A 34 7.19 -9.46 -7.52
N MET A 35 5.99 -9.72 -8.04
CA MET A 35 4.84 -8.81 -7.91
C MET A 35 4.39 -8.70 -6.45
N VAL A 36 4.33 -9.82 -5.70
CA VAL A 36 3.98 -9.78 -4.27
C VAL A 36 5.00 -8.96 -3.48
N ALA A 37 6.29 -9.20 -3.68
CA ALA A 37 7.33 -8.43 -3.00
C ALA A 37 7.29 -6.94 -3.40
N ARG A 38 6.94 -6.63 -4.66
CA ARG A 38 6.75 -5.25 -5.12
C ARG A 38 5.53 -4.60 -4.47
N TYR A 39 4.44 -5.36 -4.29
CA TYR A 39 3.28 -4.91 -3.53
C TYR A 39 3.68 -4.55 -2.10
N ILE A 40 4.35 -5.47 -1.39
CA ILE A 40 4.85 -5.25 -0.02
C ILE A 40 5.77 -4.03 0.05
N ALA A 41 6.70 -3.86 -0.90
CA ALA A 41 7.61 -2.72 -0.93
C ALA A 41 6.87 -1.37 -1.01
N ASN A 42 5.80 -1.29 -1.80
CA ASN A 42 5.01 -0.07 -1.94
C ASN A 42 4.11 0.20 -0.72
N VAL A 43 3.52 -0.84 -0.14
CA VAL A 43 2.78 -0.74 1.12
C VAL A 43 3.72 -0.28 2.25
N THR A 44 4.88 -0.91 2.39
CA THR A 44 5.91 -0.54 3.37
C THR A 44 6.39 0.91 3.19
N TYR A 45 6.55 1.35 1.94
CA TYR A 45 6.91 2.74 1.63
C TYR A 45 5.86 3.73 2.19
N MET A 46 4.57 3.46 2.02
CA MET A 46 3.50 4.31 2.55
C MET A 46 3.45 4.26 4.09
N ILE A 47 3.60 3.09 4.69
CA ILE A 47 3.65 2.92 6.15
C ILE A 47 4.81 3.73 6.76
N ARG A 48 6.00 3.75 6.13
CA ARG A 48 7.12 4.60 6.59
C ARG A 48 6.80 6.09 6.57
N LEU A 49 5.93 6.54 5.68
CA LEU A 49 5.52 7.95 5.59
C LEU A 49 4.43 8.29 6.62
N THR A 50 3.66 7.33 7.11
CA THR A 50 2.56 7.54 8.05
C THR A 50 2.95 8.38 9.27
N PRO A 51 4.06 8.11 10.00
CA PRO A 51 4.46 8.96 11.13
C PRO A 51 4.76 10.40 10.74
N THR A 52 5.28 10.64 9.55
CA THR A 52 5.54 12.00 9.04
C THR A 52 4.24 12.72 8.70
N HIS A 53 3.29 12.03 8.08
CA HIS A 53 1.98 12.56 7.77
C HIS A 53 1.19 12.88 9.04
N LEU A 54 1.21 12.00 10.05
CA LEU A 54 0.57 12.22 11.34
C LEU A 54 1.12 13.44 12.08
N ARG A 55 2.45 13.60 12.12
CA ARG A 55 3.08 14.82 12.70
C ARG A 55 2.67 16.07 11.95
N ARG A 56 2.58 16.03 10.61
CA ARG A 56 2.12 17.17 9.81
C ARG A 56 0.66 17.48 10.09
N ALA A 57 -0.21 16.48 10.13
CA ALA A 57 -1.62 16.63 10.44
C ALA A 57 -1.83 17.20 11.86
N GLN A 58 -1.09 16.69 12.86
CA GLN A 58 -1.09 17.21 14.22
C GLN A 58 -0.66 18.68 14.27
N ALA A 59 0.43 19.04 13.59
CA ALA A 59 0.92 20.41 13.55
C ALA A 59 -0.11 21.36 12.88
N ARG A 60 -0.75 20.92 11.80
CA ARG A 60 -1.79 21.67 11.10
C ARG A 60 -3.05 21.85 11.95
N ALA A 61 -3.51 20.77 12.60
CA ALA A 61 -4.63 20.82 13.55
C ALA A 61 -4.36 21.79 14.71
N ARG A 62 -3.14 21.78 15.26
CA ARG A 62 -2.71 22.70 16.32
C ARG A 62 -2.73 24.16 15.85
N ALA A 63 -2.28 24.43 14.62
CA ALA A 63 -2.33 25.78 14.04
C ALA A 63 -3.76 26.29 13.82
N LEU A 64 -4.74 25.40 13.67
CA LEU A 64 -6.16 25.71 13.53
C LEU A 64 -6.90 25.74 14.89
N GLY A 65 -6.23 25.42 15.99
CA GLY A 65 -6.83 25.36 17.32
C GLY A 65 -7.72 24.14 17.57
N ASP A 66 -7.63 23.11 16.73
CA ASP A 66 -8.41 21.88 16.85
C ASP A 66 -7.71 20.88 17.81
N ALA A 67 -7.97 21.04 19.10
CA ALA A 67 -7.35 20.23 20.14
C ALA A 67 -7.78 18.75 20.08
N ALA A 68 -8.96 18.44 19.55
CA ALA A 68 -9.46 17.08 19.44
C ALA A 68 -8.71 16.31 18.35
N LEU A 69 -8.53 16.91 17.16
CA LEU A 69 -7.69 16.33 16.10
C LEU A 69 -6.21 16.22 16.52
N VAL A 70 -5.68 17.19 17.26
CA VAL A 70 -4.31 17.11 17.80
C VAL A 70 -4.13 15.87 18.65
N LYS A 71 -5.05 15.62 19.60
CA LYS A 71 -5.00 14.44 20.47
C LYS A 71 -5.14 13.13 19.71
N HIS A 72 -6.05 13.09 18.73
CA HIS A 72 -6.25 11.91 17.90
C HIS A 72 -4.97 11.55 17.11
N TYR A 73 -4.35 12.52 16.42
CA TYR A 73 -3.13 12.26 15.65
C TYR A 73 -1.91 11.96 16.53
N GLU A 74 -1.87 12.45 17.76
CA GLU A 74 -0.86 12.08 18.74
C GLU A 74 -0.97 10.60 19.13
N HIS A 75 -2.17 10.16 19.47
CA HIS A 75 -2.46 8.76 19.78
C HIS A 75 -2.15 7.83 18.60
N LYS A 76 -2.67 8.17 17.40
CA LYS A 76 -2.41 7.38 16.19
C LYS A 76 -0.93 7.30 15.83
N LEU A 77 -0.16 8.35 16.11
CA LEU A 77 1.29 8.33 15.90
C LEU A 77 1.99 7.31 16.82
N GLU A 78 1.54 7.16 18.06
CA GLU A 78 2.09 6.19 19.00
C GLU A 78 1.82 4.75 18.52
N GLU A 79 0.67 4.49 17.92
CA GLU A 79 0.29 3.19 17.37
C GLU A 79 1.10 2.83 16.13
N GLU A 80 1.33 3.78 15.23
CA GLU A 80 1.93 3.53 13.90
C GLU A 80 3.47 3.42 13.88
N ILE A 81 4.14 3.78 14.98
CA ILE A 81 5.60 3.69 15.06
C ILE A 81 6.03 2.20 15.10
N GLY A 82 6.91 1.84 14.17
CA GLY A 82 7.48 0.49 14.09
C GLY A 82 6.79 -0.43 13.08
N HIS A 83 5.58 -0.13 12.59
CA HIS A 83 4.86 -1.01 11.68
C HIS A 83 5.60 -1.28 10.36
N ALA A 84 6.43 -0.34 9.90
CA ALA A 84 7.23 -0.55 8.68
C ALA A 84 8.27 -1.68 8.83
N GLU A 85 8.67 -2.04 10.04
CA GLU A 85 9.64 -3.10 10.31
C GLU A 85 9.13 -4.48 9.87
N TRP A 86 7.81 -4.71 9.93
CA TRP A 86 7.21 -5.94 9.42
C TRP A 86 7.40 -6.08 7.91
N GLY A 87 7.17 -5.01 7.17
CA GLY A 87 7.37 -5.00 5.73
C GLY A 87 8.84 -5.13 5.32
N GLU A 88 9.79 -4.59 6.11
CA GLU A 88 11.21 -4.81 5.89
C GLU A 88 11.57 -6.29 6.07
N ALA A 89 11.08 -6.93 7.13
CA ALA A 89 11.30 -8.35 7.38
C ALA A 89 10.70 -9.23 6.26
N ASP A 90 9.50 -8.90 5.79
CA ASP A 90 8.88 -9.59 4.65
C ASP A 90 9.71 -9.45 3.37
N LEU A 91 10.24 -8.25 3.09
CA LEU A 91 11.10 -8.00 1.93
C LEU A 91 12.42 -8.74 2.04
N ASP A 92 12.96 -8.94 3.24
CA ASP A 92 14.14 -9.77 3.46
C ASP A 92 13.85 -11.26 3.21
N ALA A 93 12.68 -11.74 3.65
CA ALA A 93 12.24 -13.10 3.39
C ALA A 93 11.99 -13.36 1.88
N LEU A 94 11.70 -12.33 1.10
CA LEU A 94 11.46 -12.38 -0.35
C LEU A 94 12.67 -11.88 -1.19
N ALA A 95 13.85 -11.69 -0.58
CA ALA A 95 15.00 -11.05 -1.21
C ALA A 95 15.45 -11.71 -2.53
N ASP A 96 15.35 -13.04 -2.62
CA ASP A 96 15.72 -13.80 -3.84
C ASP A 96 14.78 -13.52 -5.03
N SER A 97 13.62 -12.91 -4.77
CA SER A 97 12.57 -12.67 -5.77
C SER A 97 12.52 -11.21 -6.24
N VAL A 98 13.32 -10.30 -5.65
CA VAL A 98 13.27 -8.87 -5.93
C VAL A 98 14.66 -8.26 -5.94
N SER A 99 14.98 -7.53 -7.01
CA SER A 99 16.24 -6.77 -7.04
C SER A 99 16.24 -5.66 -5.97
N PRO A 100 17.42 -5.28 -5.43
CA PRO A 100 17.51 -4.21 -4.44
C PRO A 100 16.86 -2.89 -4.88
N SER A 101 16.94 -2.55 -6.16
CA SER A 101 16.32 -1.33 -6.71
C SER A 101 14.80 -1.36 -6.64
N LEU A 102 14.18 -2.54 -6.80
CA LEU A 102 12.72 -2.67 -6.71
C LEU A 102 12.18 -2.56 -5.28
N ARG A 103 13.05 -2.73 -4.27
CA ARG A 103 12.70 -2.59 -2.85
C ARG A 103 12.60 -1.12 -2.40
N THR A 104 13.30 -0.21 -3.11
CA THR A 104 13.49 1.16 -2.67
C THR A 104 12.76 2.21 -3.50
N VAL A 105 12.32 1.86 -4.71
CA VAL A 105 11.64 2.77 -5.63
C VAL A 105 10.14 2.51 -5.63
N ALA A 106 9.36 3.48 -5.20
CA ALA A 106 7.90 3.40 -5.26
C ALA A 106 7.41 3.40 -6.72
N LEU A 107 6.27 2.75 -6.96
CA LEU A 107 5.58 2.87 -8.25
C LEU A 107 5.03 4.29 -8.43
N PRO A 108 4.94 4.80 -9.66
CA PRO A 108 4.48 6.17 -9.92
C PRO A 108 3.14 6.52 -9.28
N ALA A 109 2.19 5.58 -9.21
CA ALA A 109 0.91 5.80 -8.55
C ALA A 109 1.08 6.03 -7.05
N ILE A 110 1.96 5.28 -6.39
CA ILE A 110 2.28 5.43 -4.97
C ILE A 110 3.06 6.73 -4.71
N GLU A 111 3.96 7.12 -5.62
CA GLU A 111 4.62 8.43 -5.54
C GLU A 111 3.60 9.57 -5.63
N ARG A 112 2.63 9.49 -6.55
CA ARG A 112 1.54 10.48 -6.65
C ARG A 112 0.71 10.53 -5.38
N LEU A 113 0.34 9.37 -4.81
CA LEU A 113 -0.39 9.29 -3.55
C LEU A 113 0.42 9.92 -2.40
N SER A 114 1.70 9.60 -2.29
CA SER A 114 2.58 10.16 -1.25
C SER A 114 2.74 11.69 -1.33
N GLN A 115 2.58 12.27 -2.52
CA GLN A 115 2.57 13.71 -2.74
C GLN A 115 1.17 14.33 -2.54
N PHE A 116 0.12 13.56 -2.76
CA PHE A 116 -1.26 13.99 -2.57
C PHE A 116 -1.60 14.16 -1.07
N ILE A 117 -1.23 13.20 -0.23
CA ILE A 117 -1.56 13.21 1.20
C ILE A 117 -1.12 14.48 1.93
N PRO A 118 0.14 14.97 1.80
CA PRO A 118 0.53 16.23 2.43
C PRO A 118 -0.32 17.45 2.00
N ARG A 119 -0.75 17.49 0.73
CA ARG A 119 -1.62 18.59 0.22
C ARG A 119 -3.00 18.54 0.89
N VAL A 120 -3.57 17.35 1.02
CA VAL A 120 -4.84 17.13 1.72
C VAL A 120 -4.75 17.58 3.17
N ILE A 121 -3.67 17.23 3.87
CA ILE A 121 -3.41 17.64 5.26
C ILE A 121 -3.30 19.16 5.37
N ASP A 122 -2.58 19.81 4.46
CA ASP A 122 -2.41 21.27 4.48
C ASP A 122 -3.70 22.02 4.20
N GLU A 123 -4.56 21.49 3.33
CA GLU A 123 -5.87 22.05 3.02
C GLU A 123 -6.78 21.98 4.26
N ASP A 124 -6.98 20.81 4.82
CA ASP A 124 -7.77 20.57 6.03
C ASP A 124 -7.31 19.25 6.68
N PRO A 125 -6.70 19.28 7.87
CA PRO A 125 -6.20 18.05 8.50
C PRO A 125 -7.31 17.01 8.74
N ALA A 126 -8.56 17.41 8.87
CA ALA A 126 -9.67 16.46 9.01
C ALA A 126 -9.87 15.57 7.77
N LEU A 127 -9.42 16.00 6.57
CA LEU A 127 -9.47 15.16 5.36
C LEU A 127 -8.51 13.97 5.42
N TYR A 128 -7.46 14.06 6.24
CA TYR A 128 -6.53 12.94 6.42
C TYR A 128 -7.17 11.74 7.12
N LEU A 129 -8.23 11.96 7.91
CA LEU A 129 -9.04 10.88 8.48
C LEU A 129 -9.62 9.96 7.41
N CYS A 130 -9.92 10.48 6.20
CA CYS A 130 -10.39 9.66 5.08
C CYS A 130 -9.31 8.67 4.61
N TYR A 131 -8.03 9.08 4.62
CA TYR A 131 -6.93 8.21 4.24
C TYR A 131 -6.73 7.09 5.27
N LEU A 132 -6.69 7.43 6.55
CA LEU A 132 -6.56 6.44 7.62
C LEU A 132 -7.71 5.43 7.56
N ALA A 133 -8.97 5.92 7.55
CA ALA A 133 -10.13 5.04 7.46
C ALA A 133 -10.15 4.19 6.17
N PHE A 134 -9.70 4.74 5.04
CA PHE A 134 -9.62 3.99 3.79
C PHE A 134 -8.61 2.85 3.88
N THR A 135 -7.37 3.13 4.30
CA THR A 135 -6.31 2.12 4.34
C THR A 135 -6.60 1.01 5.35
N GLU A 136 -7.06 1.37 6.54
CA GLU A 136 -7.44 0.41 7.57
C GLU A 136 -8.63 -0.46 7.11
N TYR A 137 -9.67 0.17 6.58
CA TYR A 137 -10.89 -0.56 6.22
C TYR A 137 -10.71 -1.47 5.01
N ILE A 138 -9.97 -1.05 3.97
CA ILE A 138 -9.69 -1.94 2.83
C ILE A 138 -8.82 -3.13 3.23
N THR A 139 -7.93 -2.96 4.19
CA THR A 139 -7.11 -4.05 4.72
C THR A 139 -7.98 -5.12 5.37
N VAL A 140 -8.97 -4.71 6.15
CA VAL A 140 -9.95 -5.65 6.76
C VAL A 140 -10.85 -6.31 5.72
N LEU A 141 -11.33 -5.54 4.72
CA LEU A 141 -12.27 -6.04 3.70
C LEU A 141 -11.61 -6.98 2.69
N LEU A 142 -10.43 -6.64 2.22
CA LEU A 142 -9.79 -7.30 1.08
C LEU A 142 -8.58 -8.16 1.46
N GLY A 143 -7.90 -7.82 2.55
CA GLY A 143 -6.67 -8.47 2.98
C GLY A 143 -6.81 -9.98 3.19
N PRO A 144 -7.83 -10.48 3.94
CA PRO A 144 -7.98 -11.90 4.19
C PRO A 144 -8.11 -12.75 2.92
N GLU A 145 -8.94 -12.30 1.94
CA GLU A 145 -9.09 -12.99 0.66
C GLU A 145 -7.79 -12.93 -0.15
N LEU A 146 -7.16 -11.76 -0.22
CA LEU A 146 -5.92 -11.58 -0.99
C LEU A 146 -4.80 -12.46 -0.45
N LEU A 147 -4.58 -12.51 0.87
CA LEU A 147 -3.55 -13.35 1.47
C LEU A 147 -3.78 -14.83 1.20
N SER A 148 -5.04 -15.33 1.34
CA SER A 148 -5.38 -16.72 1.04
C SER A 148 -5.12 -17.06 -0.42
N LEU A 149 -5.50 -16.17 -1.36
CA LEU A 149 -5.24 -16.37 -2.78
C LEU A 149 -3.75 -16.41 -3.10
N ILE A 150 -2.95 -15.52 -2.49
CA ILE A 150 -1.50 -15.47 -2.69
C ILE A 150 -0.86 -16.74 -2.16
N GLU A 151 -1.20 -17.19 -0.97
CA GLU A 151 -0.65 -18.41 -0.37
C GLU A 151 -1.05 -19.66 -1.15
N GLU A 152 -2.36 -19.87 -1.35
CA GLU A 152 -2.90 -21.11 -1.90
C GLU A 152 -2.67 -21.26 -3.40
N ARG A 153 -2.70 -20.17 -4.15
CA ARG A 153 -2.67 -20.18 -5.61
C ARG A 153 -1.32 -19.75 -6.21
N ASN A 154 -0.60 -18.89 -5.50
CA ASN A 154 0.63 -18.29 -6.02
C ASN A 154 1.89 -18.77 -5.26
N GLY A 155 1.73 -19.57 -4.21
CA GLY A 155 2.82 -20.25 -3.51
C GLY A 155 3.75 -19.32 -2.74
N VAL A 156 3.29 -18.13 -2.34
CA VAL A 156 4.01 -17.24 -1.43
C VAL A 156 3.47 -17.47 -0.02
N PRO A 157 4.31 -17.92 0.93
CA PRO A 157 3.83 -18.26 2.25
C PRO A 157 3.37 -17.01 3.02
N ARG A 158 2.30 -17.14 3.79
CA ARG A 158 1.74 -16.07 4.62
C ARG A 158 2.78 -15.45 5.57
N SER A 159 3.72 -16.26 6.04
CA SER A 159 4.85 -15.81 6.89
C SER A 159 5.81 -14.82 6.21
N SER A 160 5.69 -14.59 4.90
CA SER A 160 6.42 -13.58 4.14
C SER A 160 5.54 -12.37 3.78
N MET A 161 4.38 -12.24 4.41
CA MET A 161 3.40 -11.17 4.18
C MET A 161 2.87 -10.64 5.53
N THR A 162 3.75 -10.62 6.54
CA THR A 162 3.38 -10.28 7.92
C THR A 162 2.92 -8.84 8.06
N VAL A 163 3.40 -7.93 7.21
CA VAL A 163 2.93 -6.54 7.21
C VAL A 163 1.44 -6.43 6.91
N ILE A 164 0.93 -7.27 6.00
CA ILE A 164 -0.51 -7.27 5.67
C ILE A 164 -1.28 -8.05 6.74
N ASP A 165 -0.75 -9.21 7.15
CA ASP A 165 -1.40 -10.10 8.11
C ASP A 165 -1.60 -9.43 9.48
N ASN A 166 -0.57 -8.77 10.00
CA ASN A 166 -0.65 -8.04 11.26
C ASN A 166 -1.65 -6.88 11.18
N HIS A 167 -1.66 -6.11 10.06
CA HIS A 167 -2.62 -5.05 9.90
C HIS A 167 -4.07 -5.56 9.80
N ILE A 168 -4.32 -6.72 9.19
CA ILE A 168 -5.68 -7.31 9.19
C ILE A 168 -6.23 -7.48 10.61
N GLU A 169 -5.40 -7.92 11.55
CA GLU A 169 -5.83 -8.10 12.94
C GLU A 169 -5.98 -6.77 13.68
N LEU A 170 -5.03 -5.85 13.53
CA LEU A 170 -5.05 -4.54 14.19
C LEU A 170 -6.18 -3.65 13.64
N ASP A 171 -6.35 -3.63 12.34
CA ASP A 171 -7.28 -2.71 11.69
C ASP A 171 -8.75 -3.07 11.91
N ARG A 172 -9.07 -4.23 12.47
CA ARG A 172 -10.45 -4.58 12.86
C ARG A 172 -11.01 -3.64 13.90
N GLU A 173 -10.21 -3.32 14.92
CA GLU A 173 -10.61 -2.38 15.96
C GLU A 173 -10.46 -0.93 15.47
N HIS A 174 -9.36 -0.61 14.79
CA HIS A 174 -9.05 0.72 14.27
C HIS A 174 -10.10 1.22 13.25
N ALA A 175 -10.57 0.34 12.34
CA ALA A 175 -11.59 0.73 11.35
C ALA A 175 -12.93 1.08 12.00
N GLU A 176 -13.35 0.38 13.05
CA GLU A 176 -14.59 0.71 13.76
C GLU A 176 -14.43 2.01 14.57
N GLU A 177 -13.25 2.26 15.18
CA GLU A 177 -12.96 3.51 15.86
C GLU A 177 -12.90 4.70 14.89
N ALA A 178 -12.30 4.52 13.71
CA ALA A 178 -12.15 5.57 12.70
C ALA A 178 -13.49 6.17 12.28
N TRP A 179 -14.55 5.37 12.20
CA TRP A 179 -15.91 5.86 11.86
C TRP A 179 -16.47 6.75 12.95
N GLY A 180 -16.33 6.35 14.22
CA GLY A 180 -16.75 7.18 15.36
C GLY A 180 -15.97 8.50 15.40
N ILE A 181 -14.66 8.45 15.19
CA ILE A 181 -13.79 9.62 15.17
C ILE A 181 -14.16 10.59 14.05
N ILE A 182 -14.46 10.10 12.85
CA ILE A 182 -14.90 10.94 11.73
C ILE A 182 -16.20 11.68 12.10
N ASP A 183 -17.18 11.01 12.68
CA ASP A 183 -18.45 11.64 13.06
C ASP A 183 -18.29 12.62 14.22
N ASP A 184 -17.45 12.29 15.20
CA ASP A 184 -17.22 13.13 16.38
C ASP A 184 -16.36 14.38 16.05
N LEU A 185 -15.32 14.24 15.25
CA LEU A 185 -14.34 15.29 15.01
C LEU A 185 -14.66 16.15 13.77
N VAL A 186 -15.36 15.62 12.78
CA VAL A 186 -15.65 16.40 11.57
C VAL A 186 -16.84 17.36 11.78
N GLY A 187 -17.86 16.98 12.53
CA GLY A 187 -18.96 17.83 13.04
C GLY A 187 -19.76 18.66 12.02
N ASP A 188 -19.20 18.99 10.85
CA ASP A 188 -19.81 19.82 9.81
C ASP A 188 -20.23 18.99 8.60
N PRO A 189 -21.52 18.75 8.39
CA PRO A 189 -22.02 17.99 7.23
C PRO A 189 -21.59 18.56 5.87
N ARG A 190 -21.23 19.85 5.80
CA ARG A 190 -20.76 20.47 4.56
C ARG A 190 -19.39 19.94 4.12
N LYS A 191 -18.62 19.36 5.03
CA LYS A 191 -17.32 18.72 4.74
C LYS A 191 -17.46 17.40 3.98
N ILE A 192 -18.62 16.73 4.02
CA ILE A 192 -18.79 15.41 3.38
C ILE A 192 -18.41 15.40 1.91
N GLY A 193 -18.77 16.44 1.17
CA GLY A 193 -18.42 16.54 -0.25
C GLY A 193 -16.92 16.66 -0.51
N ARG A 194 -16.17 17.30 0.40
CA ARG A 194 -14.69 17.39 0.34
C ARG A 194 -14.06 16.05 0.71
N MET A 195 -14.55 15.40 1.76
CA MET A 195 -14.06 14.10 2.21
C MET A 195 -14.26 13.02 1.13
N ARG A 196 -15.45 12.97 0.50
CA ARG A 196 -15.72 12.03 -0.59
C ARG A 196 -14.84 12.28 -1.82
N ARG A 197 -14.53 13.55 -2.15
CA ARG A 197 -13.59 13.84 -3.26
C ARG A 197 -12.17 13.41 -2.92
N ALA A 198 -11.71 13.68 -1.68
CA ALA A 198 -10.39 13.23 -1.23
C ALA A 198 -10.31 11.71 -1.25
N LEU A 199 -11.33 11.00 -0.75
CA LEU A 199 -11.42 9.54 -0.80
C LEU A 199 -11.39 9.02 -2.25
N ALA A 200 -12.17 9.61 -3.16
CA ALA A 200 -12.19 9.19 -4.57
C ALA A 200 -10.80 9.30 -5.22
N GLU A 201 -10.06 10.38 -4.97
CA GLU A 201 -8.70 10.56 -5.50
C GLU A 201 -7.71 9.55 -4.89
N MET A 202 -7.85 9.19 -3.61
CA MET A 202 -7.07 8.13 -2.96
C MET A 202 -7.34 6.77 -3.60
N VAL A 203 -8.60 6.45 -3.86
CA VAL A 203 -9.04 5.22 -4.54
C VAL A 203 -8.46 5.16 -5.96
N GLU A 204 -8.52 6.25 -6.73
CA GLU A 204 -7.93 6.33 -8.08
C GLU A 204 -6.42 6.04 -8.06
N HIS A 205 -5.70 6.57 -7.08
CA HIS A 205 -4.27 6.27 -6.94
C HIS A 205 -4.02 4.80 -6.58
N PHE A 206 -4.86 4.21 -5.72
CA PHE A 206 -4.73 2.80 -5.37
C PHE A 206 -5.07 1.88 -6.55
N ASP A 207 -6.10 2.18 -7.32
CA ASP A 207 -6.44 1.43 -8.54
C ASP A 207 -5.31 1.53 -9.58
N ALA A 208 -4.76 2.73 -9.79
CA ALA A 208 -3.60 2.93 -10.65
C ALA A 208 -2.38 2.13 -10.17
N PHE A 209 -2.15 2.06 -8.86
CA PHE A 209 -1.11 1.22 -8.27
C PHE A 209 -1.30 -0.27 -8.61
N CYS A 210 -2.51 -0.79 -8.49
CA CYS A 210 -2.81 -2.18 -8.84
C CYS A 210 -2.56 -2.46 -10.32
N VAL A 211 -2.91 -1.53 -11.21
CA VAL A 211 -2.63 -1.63 -12.65
C VAL A 211 -1.14 -1.57 -12.94
N GLU A 212 -0.42 -0.59 -12.37
CA GLU A 212 1.03 -0.45 -12.57
C GLU A 212 1.78 -1.68 -12.07
N LEU A 213 1.39 -2.23 -10.90
CA LEU A 213 1.98 -3.42 -10.32
C LEU A 213 1.87 -4.63 -11.24
N THR A 214 0.71 -4.86 -11.82
CA THR A 214 0.43 -6.02 -12.67
C THR A 214 0.92 -5.87 -14.11
N SER A 215 1.27 -4.65 -14.51
CA SER A 215 1.87 -4.35 -15.82
C SER A 215 3.39 -4.55 -15.85
N ILE A 216 4.01 -4.89 -14.73
CA ILE A 216 5.45 -5.19 -14.67
C ILE A 216 5.70 -6.50 -15.40
N VAL A 217 6.13 -6.40 -16.65
CA VAL A 217 6.66 -7.57 -17.40
C VAL A 217 8.00 -7.94 -16.76
N GLU A 218 8.09 -9.15 -16.21
CA GLU A 218 9.39 -9.72 -15.85
C GLU A 218 10.22 -9.76 -17.13
N THR A 219 11.17 -8.86 -17.29
CA THR A 219 12.29 -9.07 -18.18
C THR A 219 13.11 -10.19 -17.53
N SER A 220 12.79 -11.44 -17.90
CA SER A 220 13.64 -12.58 -17.65
C SER A 220 14.99 -12.25 -18.27
N VAL A 221 15.96 -11.91 -17.43
CA VAL A 221 17.37 -11.94 -17.84
C VAL A 221 17.67 -13.41 -18.11
N ASP A 222 17.55 -13.76 -19.39
CA ASP A 222 17.95 -15.06 -19.92
C ASP A 222 19.47 -15.21 -19.66
N LYS A 223 19.83 -15.87 -18.55
CA LYS A 223 21.21 -16.25 -18.25
C LYS A 223 21.59 -17.50 -19.01
N SER A 224 21.28 -17.56 -20.27
CA SER A 224 21.68 -18.62 -21.17
C SER A 224 22.26 -18.05 -22.44
N ASP A 225 23.43 -17.44 -22.40
CA ASP A 225 24.44 -17.52 -23.48
C ASP A 225 25.79 -16.90 -23.06
N GLU A 226 26.45 -17.47 -22.05
CA GLU A 226 27.90 -17.38 -21.93
C GLU A 226 28.50 -18.68 -22.49
N SER A 227 28.30 -18.94 -23.77
CA SER A 227 29.12 -19.86 -24.53
C SER A 227 30.41 -19.15 -24.94
N GLU A 228 31.47 -19.40 -24.17
CA GLU A 228 32.84 -19.00 -24.53
C GLU A 228 33.15 -19.29 -26.00
N PRO A 229 33.74 -18.36 -26.75
CA PRO A 229 34.31 -18.69 -28.07
C PRO A 229 35.57 -19.50 -27.86
N ARG A 230 35.51 -20.80 -28.18
CA ARG A 230 36.70 -21.66 -28.32
C ARG A 230 37.63 -21.11 -29.40
N ILE A 231 38.73 -20.46 -28.98
CA ILE A 231 39.82 -20.10 -29.87
C ILE A 231 40.52 -21.40 -30.35
N ARG A 232 40.26 -21.81 -31.58
CA ARG A 232 41.07 -22.82 -32.28
C ARG A 232 42.43 -22.22 -32.62
N LYS A 233 43.47 -22.64 -31.92
CA LYS A 233 44.85 -22.43 -32.35
C LYS A 233 45.11 -23.33 -33.55
N HIS A 234 45.20 -22.77 -34.77
CA HIS A 234 45.84 -23.41 -35.89
C HIS A 234 47.34 -23.27 -35.75
N LEU A 235 48.01 -24.41 -35.51
CA LEU A 235 49.44 -24.58 -35.74
C LEU A 235 49.65 -24.60 -37.26
N VAL A 236 50.34 -23.61 -37.75
CA VAL A 236 50.94 -23.64 -39.09
C VAL A 236 52.41 -24.01 -38.89
N SER A 237 52.77 -25.22 -39.37
CA SER A 237 54.13 -25.69 -39.53
C SER A 237 54.72 -24.98 -40.75
N ALA A 238 55.90 -24.42 -40.59
CA ALA A 238 56.68 -23.90 -41.68
C ALA A 238 57.77 -24.93 -42.06
N ALA A 239 57.85 -25.17 -43.33
CA ALA A 239 59.01 -25.69 -43.96
C ALA A 239 59.91 -24.54 -44.37
#